data_7f3980133fd410effb18fc0e41c9a9d1
#
_entry.id   7f3980133fd410effb18fc0e41c9a9d1
#
_cell.length_a   1.000
_cell.length_b   1.000
_cell.length_c   1.000
_cell.angle_alpha   90.00
_cell.angle_beta   90.00
_cell.angle_gamma   90.00
#
_symmetry.space_group_name_H-M   'P 1'
#
loop_
_entity.id
_entity.type
_entity.pdbx_description
1 polymer ?
#
loop_
_entity_poly.entity_id
_entity_poly.type
_entity_poly.pdbx_seq_one_letter_code
_entity_poly.pdbx_strand_id
1 'polypeptide(L)'
;MNINNKFTEVLFLSKGRKKYYLDWKFHYEKGTDNMEDKDKYINYIVENIKRHTNNVKLRNIYFYMQNDEIIIRNMENISIKKKKDIIPLIKYEINKYIPIDLQNYIIKYKKITDFNDKNLVQGILFPKKFVHICNEIGEKLEIKKKYLNINFDILQKILDMNLINLCSLDKKIIVIENRQEDMILNKIYNNKIIESYLVDKSEKSNILSVNDEENIYYFGINDDYMKNIQAKEISIKNKLLLDSNKEVIDENNHYLCAWGMII
;
A
#
# COMPACT_ATOMS: atom_id res chain seq x y z
N MET A 1 -2.71 1.54 -10.33
CA MET A 1 -3.82 2.37 -9.85
C MET A 1 -3.85 2.30 -8.33
N ASN A 2 -3.70 3.43 -7.70
CA ASN A 2 -3.81 3.61 -6.25
C ASN A 2 -5.21 4.10 -5.90
N ILE A 3 -5.92 3.36 -5.06
CA ILE A 3 -7.25 3.75 -4.57
C ILE A 3 -7.15 3.90 -3.06
N ASN A 4 -7.44 5.07 -2.54
CA ASN A 4 -7.47 5.30 -1.10
C ASN A 4 -8.76 6.03 -0.66
N ASN A 5 -8.82 6.49 0.59
CA ASN A 5 -10.02 7.09 1.13
C ASN A 5 -10.48 8.33 0.35
N LYS A 6 -9.58 9.24 0.05
CA LYS A 6 -9.89 10.59 -0.43
C LYS A 6 -9.63 10.79 -1.93
N PHE A 7 -8.72 10.02 -2.52
CA PHE A 7 -8.36 10.16 -3.92
C PHE A 7 -8.09 8.83 -4.63
N THR A 8 -8.05 8.89 -5.94
CA THR A 8 -7.61 7.78 -6.81
C THR A 8 -6.56 8.28 -7.78
N GLU A 9 -5.46 7.57 -7.87
CA GLU A 9 -4.36 7.88 -8.78
C GLU A 9 -4.16 6.74 -9.78
N VAL A 10 -4.04 7.08 -11.04
CA VAL A 10 -3.81 6.12 -12.12
C VAL A 10 -2.52 6.47 -12.83
N LEU A 11 -1.62 5.51 -12.92
CA LEU A 11 -0.39 5.61 -13.69
C LEU A 11 -0.49 4.69 -14.89
N PHE A 12 -0.22 5.21 -16.07
CA PHE A 12 -0.12 4.41 -17.28
C PHE A 12 1.36 4.18 -17.60
N LEU A 13 1.73 2.91 -17.70
CA LEU A 13 3.11 2.48 -17.90
C LEU A 13 3.22 1.63 -19.16
N SER A 14 4.10 2.02 -20.06
CA SER A 14 4.51 1.15 -21.16
C SER A 14 5.78 0.39 -20.80
N LYS A 15 5.90 -0.84 -21.32
CA LYS A 15 7.04 -1.70 -21.07
C LYS A 15 7.99 -1.68 -22.26
N GLY A 16 9.18 -1.12 -22.07
CA GLY A 16 10.28 -1.27 -22.99
C GLY A 16 11.06 -2.58 -22.79
N ARG A 17 12.19 -2.74 -23.46
CA ARG A 17 13.02 -3.97 -23.36
C ARG A 17 13.57 -4.23 -21.96
N LYS A 18 14.01 -3.17 -21.26
CA LYS A 18 14.65 -3.26 -19.93
C LYS A 18 14.03 -2.33 -18.88
N LYS A 19 13.13 -1.46 -19.27
CA LYS A 19 12.57 -0.40 -18.41
C LYS A 19 11.08 -0.25 -18.64
N TYR A 20 10.42 0.38 -17.67
CA TYR A 20 9.06 0.89 -17.83
C TYR A 20 9.12 2.40 -18.04
N TYR A 21 8.19 2.93 -18.80
CA TYR A 21 8.05 4.36 -19.07
C TYR A 21 6.71 4.82 -18.50
N LEU A 22 6.73 5.95 -17.78
CA LEU A 22 5.50 6.60 -17.36
C LEU A 22 5.00 7.47 -18.53
N ASP A 23 3.95 7.01 -19.19
CA ASP A 23 3.39 7.71 -20.36
C ASP A 23 2.46 8.84 -19.93
N TRP A 24 1.63 8.61 -18.91
CA TRP A 24 0.79 9.63 -18.30
C TRP A 24 0.34 9.23 -16.88
N LYS A 25 -0.11 10.23 -16.13
CA LYS A 25 -0.74 10.08 -14.81
C LYS A 25 -2.07 10.83 -14.75
N PHE A 26 -2.98 10.32 -13.94
CA PHE A 26 -4.27 10.92 -13.70
C PHE A 26 -4.58 10.87 -12.21
N HIS A 27 -4.98 12.00 -11.66
CA HIS A 27 -5.39 12.14 -10.27
C HIS A 27 -6.86 12.52 -10.21
N TYR A 28 -7.61 11.85 -9.34
CA TYR A 28 -9.02 12.10 -9.10
C TYR A 28 -9.25 12.29 -7.61
N GLU A 29 -9.74 13.48 -7.24
CA GLU A 29 -10.00 13.89 -5.86
C GLU A 29 -11.23 13.19 -5.26
N LYS A 30 -11.39 11.91 -5.54
CA LYS A 30 -12.39 11.03 -4.92
C LYS A 30 -11.79 9.64 -4.73
N GLY A 31 -12.01 9.13 -3.54
CA GLY A 31 -11.61 7.80 -3.13
C GLY A 31 -12.79 7.01 -2.58
N THR A 32 -12.49 6.10 -1.67
CA THR A 32 -13.49 5.19 -1.11
C THR A 32 -14.51 5.87 -0.19
N ASP A 33 -14.17 6.99 0.44
CA ASP A 33 -15.08 7.72 1.34
C ASP A 33 -16.22 8.42 0.59
N ASN A 34 -16.02 8.75 -0.66
CA ASN A 34 -16.95 9.49 -1.50
C ASN A 34 -17.67 8.60 -2.52
N MET A 35 -17.77 7.30 -2.27
CA MET A 35 -18.45 6.34 -3.16
C MET A 35 -19.96 6.22 -2.88
N GLU A 36 -20.66 7.33 -2.72
CA GLU A 36 -22.13 7.34 -2.62
C GLU A 36 -22.77 6.73 -3.89
N ASP A 37 -22.17 6.96 -5.05
CA ASP A 37 -22.56 6.37 -6.33
C ASP A 37 -21.37 5.60 -6.93
N LYS A 38 -21.27 4.32 -6.56
CA LYS A 38 -20.22 3.40 -7.01
C LYS A 38 -20.13 3.34 -8.53
N ASP A 39 -21.28 3.27 -9.22
CA ASP A 39 -21.32 3.12 -10.67
C ASP A 39 -20.80 4.38 -11.38
N LYS A 40 -21.15 5.53 -10.85
CA LYS A 40 -20.66 6.82 -11.36
C LYS A 40 -19.14 6.94 -11.16
N TYR A 41 -18.63 6.54 -10.00
CA TYR A 41 -17.19 6.53 -9.73
C TYR A 41 -16.45 5.62 -10.72
N ILE A 42 -16.92 4.37 -10.87
CA ILE A 42 -16.29 3.40 -11.78
C ILE A 42 -16.33 3.88 -13.22
N ASN A 43 -17.48 4.38 -13.68
CA ASN A 43 -17.63 4.89 -15.03
C ASN A 43 -16.68 6.06 -15.31
N TYR A 44 -16.57 7.00 -14.37
CA TYR A 44 -15.66 8.14 -14.48
C TYR A 44 -14.19 7.68 -14.65
N ILE A 45 -13.73 6.74 -13.83
CA ILE A 45 -12.38 6.19 -13.93
C ILE A 45 -12.16 5.49 -15.27
N VAL A 46 -13.09 4.65 -15.68
CA VAL A 46 -13.01 3.88 -16.94
C VAL A 46 -12.98 4.81 -18.16
N GLU A 47 -13.83 5.83 -18.19
CA GLU A 47 -13.88 6.80 -19.29
C GLU A 47 -12.58 7.60 -19.40
N ASN A 48 -12.02 8.04 -18.28
CA ASN A 48 -10.75 8.75 -18.28
C ASN A 48 -9.60 7.85 -18.76
N ILE A 49 -9.53 6.60 -18.30
CA ILE A 49 -8.53 5.65 -18.79
C ILE A 49 -8.68 5.44 -20.30
N LYS A 50 -9.89 5.18 -20.80
CA LYS A 50 -10.14 4.98 -22.24
C LYS A 50 -9.75 6.21 -23.07
N ARG A 51 -10.09 7.40 -22.60
CA ARG A 51 -9.75 8.67 -23.27
C ARG A 51 -8.24 8.85 -23.41
N HIS A 52 -7.49 8.62 -22.33
CA HIS A 52 -6.04 8.83 -22.34
C HIS A 52 -5.26 7.71 -23.04
N THR A 53 -5.82 6.51 -23.10
CA THR A 53 -5.19 5.39 -23.81
C THR A 53 -5.51 5.35 -25.28
N ASN A 54 -6.35 6.25 -25.81
CA ASN A 54 -6.79 6.24 -27.22
C ASN A 54 -7.19 4.84 -27.70
N ASN A 55 -7.91 4.10 -26.86
CA ASN A 55 -8.30 2.70 -27.09
C ASN A 55 -7.13 1.71 -27.27
N VAL A 56 -5.92 2.06 -26.83
CA VAL A 56 -4.83 1.08 -26.80
C VAL A 56 -5.22 -0.07 -25.89
N LYS A 57 -5.06 -1.30 -26.35
CA LYS A 57 -5.40 -2.50 -25.60
C LYS A 57 -4.48 -2.66 -24.40
N LEU A 58 -5.04 -2.48 -23.21
CA LEU A 58 -4.35 -2.68 -21.96
C LEU A 58 -4.17 -4.19 -21.68
N ARG A 59 -2.99 -4.61 -21.21
CA ARG A 59 -2.69 -6.02 -20.93
C ARG A 59 -2.99 -6.39 -19.49
N ASN A 60 -2.55 -5.56 -18.56
CA ASN A 60 -2.63 -5.81 -17.13
C ASN A 60 -3.11 -4.53 -16.43
N ILE A 61 -3.80 -4.70 -15.32
CA ILE A 61 -4.05 -3.63 -14.37
C ILE A 61 -3.60 -4.06 -12.97
N TYR A 62 -2.94 -3.17 -12.28
CA TYR A 62 -2.44 -3.36 -10.94
C TYR A 62 -3.13 -2.37 -10.02
N PHE A 63 -3.89 -2.88 -9.07
CA PHE A 63 -4.52 -2.10 -8.02
C PHE A 63 -3.72 -2.25 -6.74
N TYR A 64 -3.52 -1.15 -6.04
CA TYR A 64 -3.01 -1.17 -4.69
C TYR A 64 -3.74 -0.13 -3.85
N MET A 65 -3.92 -0.44 -2.59
CA MET A 65 -4.63 0.42 -1.66
C MET A 65 -4.25 0.11 -0.22
N GLN A 66 -4.36 1.13 0.61
CA GLN A 66 -4.45 0.99 2.06
C GLN A 66 -5.29 2.13 2.58
N ASN A 67 -6.40 1.81 3.19
CA ASN A 67 -7.35 2.74 3.77
C ASN A 67 -7.76 2.25 5.17
N ASP A 68 -8.59 3.01 5.86
CA ASP A 68 -9.05 2.74 7.23
C ASP A 68 -9.91 1.48 7.37
N GLU A 69 -10.53 1.02 6.29
CA GLU A 69 -11.33 -0.22 6.28
C GLU A 69 -10.48 -1.49 6.18
N ILE A 70 -9.20 -1.37 5.79
CA ILE A 70 -8.27 -2.51 5.75
C ILE A 70 -7.67 -2.69 7.14
N ILE A 71 -8.04 -3.76 7.80
CA ILE A 71 -7.64 -4.03 9.17
C ILE A 71 -6.43 -4.94 9.19
N ILE A 72 -5.37 -4.49 9.84
CA ILE A 72 -4.15 -5.24 10.07
C ILE A 72 -3.98 -5.39 11.58
N ARG A 73 -3.93 -6.63 12.07
CA ARG A 73 -3.82 -6.93 13.50
C ARG A 73 -2.78 -7.99 13.78
N ASN A 74 -1.96 -7.70 14.76
CA ASN A 74 -0.98 -8.63 15.30
C ASN A 74 -1.58 -9.40 16.48
N MET A 75 -1.32 -10.69 16.49
CA MET A 75 -1.76 -11.60 17.52
C MET A 75 -0.55 -12.36 18.04
N GLU A 76 -0.22 -12.15 19.30
CA GLU A 76 0.90 -12.82 19.97
C GLU A 76 0.46 -14.18 20.51
N ASN A 77 1.42 -15.08 20.65
CA ASN A 77 1.27 -16.36 21.35
C ASN A 77 0.17 -17.29 20.83
N ILE A 78 -0.21 -17.15 19.55
CA ILE A 78 -1.15 -18.11 18.95
C ILE A 78 -0.44 -19.46 18.82
N SER A 79 -0.79 -20.41 19.70
CA SER A 79 -0.35 -21.80 19.58
C SER A 79 -1.02 -22.47 18.38
N ILE A 80 -0.33 -22.43 17.24
CA ILE A 80 -0.87 -22.98 15.99
C ILE A 80 -0.46 -24.44 15.87
N LYS A 81 -1.34 -25.33 16.27
CA LYS A 81 -1.14 -26.78 16.05
C LYS A 81 -1.39 -27.19 14.60
N LYS A 82 -2.36 -26.59 13.92
CA LYS A 82 -2.71 -26.87 12.52
C LYS A 82 -3.01 -25.61 11.73
N LYS A 83 -2.54 -25.53 10.47
CA LYS A 83 -2.80 -24.36 9.59
C LYS A 83 -4.30 -24.03 9.44
N LYS A 84 -5.18 -25.03 9.41
CA LYS A 84 -6.63 -24.84 9.26
C LYS A 84 -7.28 -24.09 10.42
N ASP A 85 -6.64 -24.06 11.59
CA ASP A 85 -7.21 -23.45 12.79
C ASP A 85 -6.85 -21.96 12.91
N ILE A 86 -5.95 -21.46 12.06
CA ILE A 86 -5.47 -20.07 12.12
C ILE A 86 -6.58 -19.06 11.78
N ILE A 87 -7.29 -19.27 10.65
CA ILE A 87 -8.35 -18.33 10.24
C ILE A 87 -9.50 -18.27 11.25
N PRO A 88 -10.02 -19.38 11.79
CA PRO A 88 -10.99 -19.35 12.89
C PRO A 88 -10.49 -18.59 14.12
N LEU A 89 -9.22 -18.76 14.51
CA LEU A 89 -8.62 -18.04 15.64
C LEU A 89 -8.54 -16.53 15.35
N ILE A 90 -8.10 -16.15 14.16
CA ILE A 90 -8.07 -14.75 13.76
C ILE A 90 -9.46 -14.12 13.83
N LYS A 91 -10.47 -14.82 13.31
CA LYS A 91 -11.87 -14.35 13.39
C LYS A 91 -12.33 -14.16 14.83
N TYR A 92 -12.02 -15.10 15.68
CA TYR A 92 -12.37 -15.03 17.09
C TYR A 92 -11.69 -13.86 17.80
N GLU A 93 -10.38 -13.70 17.61
CA GLU A 93 -9.62 -12.60 18.23
C GLU A 93 -10.08 -11.23 17.73
N ILE A 94 -10.38 -11.08 16.44
CA ILE A 94 -10.85 -9.80 15.89
C ILE A 94 -12.23 -9.45 16.43
N ASN A 95 -13.15 -10.41 16.47
CA ASN A 95 -14.52 -10.18 16.96
C ASN A 95 -14.57 -9.74 18.43
N LYS A 96 -13.54 -10.04 19.23
CA LYS A 96 -13.47 -9.55 20.62
C LYS A 96 -13.34 -8.03 20.70
N TYR A 97 -12.70 -7.40 19.73
CA TYR A 97 -12.29 -6.00 19.81
C TYR A 97 -12.97 -5.12 18.76
N ILE A 98 -13.41 -5.69 17.65
CA ILE A 98 -13.96 -4.94 16.52
C ILE A 98 -15.29 -5.58 16.12
N PRO A 99 -16.42 -4.91 16.36
CA PRO A 99 -17.76 -5.42 16.01
C PRO A 99 -18.02 -5.23 14.50
N ILE A 100 -17.43 -6.08 13.66
CA ILE A 100 -17.59 -6.06 12.20
C ILE A 100 -18.17 -7.38 11.69
N ASP A 101 -18.90 -7.31 10.59
CA ASP A 101 -19.33 -8.51 9.88
C ASP A 101 -18.18 -9.08 9.03
N LEU A 102 -17.52 -10.09 9.58
CA LEU A 102 -16.40 -10.77 8.93
C LEU A 102 -16.75 -11.45 7.60
N GLN A 103 -18.05 -11.64 7.28
CA GLN A 103 -18.46 -12.18 6.00
C GLN A 103 -18.15 -11.22 4.84
N ASN A 104 -18.07 -9.92 5.13
CA ASN A 104 -17.73 -8.88 4.15
C ASN A 104 -16.24 -8.74 3.88
N TYR A 105 -15.40 -9.56 4.53
CA TYR A 105 -13.95 -9.47 4.42
C TYR A 105 -13.32 -10.75 3.85
N ILE A 106 -12.24 -10.55 3.11
CA ILE A 106 -11.27 -11.59 2.80
C ILE A 106 -10.24 -11.58 3.92
N ILE A 107 -10.04 -12.74 4.57
CA ILE A 107 -9.09 -12.84 5.68
C ILE A 107 -7.87 -13.59 5.19
N LYS A 108 -6.71 -12.95 5.34
CA LYS A 108 -5.40 -13.54 5.12
C LYS A 108 -4.56 -13.43 6.38
N TYR A 109 -3.45 -14.14 6.43
CA TYR A 109 -2.50 -14.03 7.54
C TYR A 109 -1.06 -14.23 7.07
N LYS A 110 -0.15 -13.65 7.82
CA LYS A 110 1.28 -13.88 7.74
C LYS A 110 1.79 -14.37 9.10
N LYS A 111 2.79 -15.22 9.09
CA LYS A 111 3.57 -15.55 10.28
C LYS A 111 4.81 -14.68 10.25
N ILE A 112 5.05 -13.99 11.35
CA ILE A 112 6.29 -13.26 11.58
C ILE A 112 7.03 -14.05 12.65
N THR A 113 8.12 -14.69 12.24
CA THR A 113 9.01 -15.43 13.14
C THR A 113 10.05 -14.49 13.73
N ASP A 114 10.57 -14.84 14.88
CA ASP A 114 11.69 -14.16 15.54
C ASP A 114 11.41 -12.71 16.00
N PHE A 115 10.16 -12.42 16.34
CA PHE A 115 9.83 -11.16 16.99
C PHE A 115 9.84 -11.31 18.50
N ASN A 116 10.89 -10.80 19.17
CA ASN A 116 11.07 -10.88 20.64
C ASN A 116 10.87 -12.31 21.18
N ASP A 117 11.45 -13.31 20.54
CA ASP A 117 11.33 -14.73 20.87
C ASP A 117 9.89 -15.28 20.87
N LYS A 118 8.96 -14.56 20.24
CA LYS A 118 7.56 -14.93 20.12
C LYS A 118 7.15 -15.16 18.68
N ASN A 119 6.26 -16.11 18.47
CA ASN A 119 5.57 -16.27 17.17
C ASN A 119 4.44 -15.24 17.07
N LEU A 120 4.58 -14.32 16.15
CA LEU A 120 3.56 -13.33 15.83
C LEU A 120 2.77 -13.77 14.59
N VAL A 121 1.44 -13.73 14.68
CA VAL A 121 0.56 -13.89 13.54
C VAL A 121 -0.08 -12.55 13.21
N GLN A 122 0.18 -12.06 12.03
CA GLN A 122 -0.45 -10.85 11.51
C GLN A 122 -1.68 -11.24 10.69
N GLY A 123 -2.86 -10.92 11.19
CA GLY A 123 -4.13 -11.06 10.48
C GLY A 123 -4.41 -9.83 9.63
N ILE A 124 -4.88 -10.06 8.41
CA ILE A 124 -5.19 -9.02 7.43
C ILE A 124 -6.61 -9.24 6.95
N LEU A 125 -7.46 -8.23 7.15
CA LEU A 125 -8.85 -8.22 6.68
C LEU A 125 -8.99 -7.20 5.56
N PHE A 126 -9.35 -7.69 4.40
CA PHE A 126 -9.54 -6.88 3.21
C PHE A 126 -11.03 -6.87 2.80
N PRO A 127 -11.69 -5.69 2.71
CA PRO A 127 -13.10 -5.62 2.34
C PRO A 127 -13.38 -6.17 0.94
N LYS A 128 -14.35 -7.08 0.82
CA LYS A 128 -14.73 -7.66 -0.47
C LYS A 128 -15.25 -6.63 -1.47
N LYS A 129 -15.86 -5.54 -1.00
CA LYS A 129 -16.36 -4.47 -1.87
C LYS A 129 -15.27 -3.89 -2.78
N PHE A 130 -14.04 -3.77 -2.30
CA PHE A 130 -12.93 -3.26 -3.12
C PHE A 130 -12.50 -4.25 -4.20
N VAL A 131 -12.58 -5.55 -3.92
CA VAL A 131 -12.34 -6.58 -4.93
C VAL A 131 -13.37 -6.48 -6.07
N HIS A 132 -14.65 -6.24 -5.72
CA HIS A 132 -15.70 -6.05 -6.71
C HIS A 132 -15.47 -4.79 -7.56
N ILE A 133 -15.09 -3.67 -6.94
CA ILE A 133 -14.77 -2.42 -7.67
C ILE A 133 -13.61 -2.65 -8.64
N CYS A 134 -12.51 -3.23 -8.18
CA CYS A 134 -11.35 -3.53 -9.02
C CYS A 134 -11.70 -4.48 -10.18
N ASN A 135 -12.52 -5.49 -9.93
CA ASN A 135 -12.98 -6.42 -10.95
C ASN A 135 -13.83 -5.70 -12.01
N GLU A 136 -14.78 -4.89 -11.58
CA GLU A 136 -15.68 -4.17 -12.48
C GLU A 136 -14.93 -3.16 -13.35
N ILE A 137 -14.00 -2.40 -12.78
CA ILE A 137 -13.10 -1.52 -13.56
C ILE A 137 -12.36 -2.33 -14.63
N GLY A 138 -11.74 -3.45 -14.22
CA GLY A 138 -11.00 -4.30 -15.15
C GLY A 138 -11.87 -4.92 -16.25
N GLU A 139 -13.11 -5.29 -15.95
CA GLU A 139 -14.09 -5.81 -16.93
C GLU A 139 -14.52 -4.75 -17.93
N LYS A 140 -14.87 -3.54 -17.46
CA LYS A 140 -15.24 -2.42 -18.34
C LYS A 140 -14.07 -1.93 -19.22
N LEU A 141 -12.83 -2.21 -18.81
CA LEU A 141 -11.61 -1.95 -19.59
C LEU A 141 -11.18 -3.17 -20.42
N GLU A 142 -11.92 -4.28 -20.40
CA GLU A 142 -11.62 -5.54 -21.10
C GLU A 142 -10.25 -6.13 -20.73
N ILE A 143 -9.78 -5.88 -19.51
CA ILE A 143 -8.49 -6.35 -19.03
C ILE A 143 -8.64 -7.73 -18.37
N LYS A 144 -7.92 -8.74 -18.90
CA LYS A 144 -7.97 -10.10 -18.37
C LYS A 144 -7.17 -10.30 -17.09
N LYS A 145 -6.01 -9.65 -16.98
CA LYS A 145 -5.10 -9.83 -15.84
C LYS A 145 -5.23 -8.65 -14.88
N LYS A 146 -5.84 -8.92 -13.75
CA LYS A 146 -6.08 -7.97 -12.67
C LYS A 146 -5.28 -8.41 -11.44
N TYR A 147 -4.54 -7.50 -10.84
CA TYR A 147 -3.75 -7.75 -9.63
C TYR A 147 -4.18 -6.74 -8.57
N LEU A 148 -4.39 -7.21 -7.35
CA LEU A 148 -4.78 -6.38 -6.22
C LEU A 148 -3.87 -6.68 -5.04
N ASN A 149 -3.32 -5.64 -4.44
CA ASN A 149 -2.47 -5.75 -3.26
C ASN A 149 -2.72 -4.59 -2.29
N ILE A 150 -2.13 -4.66 -1.12
CA ILE A 150 -2.13 -3.59 -0.12
C ILE A 150 -0.73 -2.96 -0.02
N ASN A 151 -0.68 -1.67 0.30
CA ASN A 151 0.57 -0.92 0.27
C ASN A 151 1.66 -1.55 1.15
N PHE A 152 1.32 -1.96 2.38
CA PHE A 152 2.32 -2.54 3.26
C PHE A 152 2.88 -3.89 2.75
N ASP A 153 2.10 -4.69 2.04
CA ASP A 153 2.57 -5.94 1.42
C ASP A 153 3.54 -5.67 0.28
N ILE A 154 3.29 -4.59 -0.46
CA ILE A 154 4.18 -4.14 -1.53
C ILE A 154 5.49 -3.64 -0.92
N LEU A 155 5.42 -2.82 0.12
CA LEU A 155 6.60 -2.35 0.83
C LEU A 155 7.40 -3.51 1.42
N GLN A 156 6.73 -4.52 2.02
CA GLN A 156 7.40 -5.73 2.50
C GLN A 156 8.13 -6.47 1.38
N LYS A 157 7.52 -6.58 0.20
CA LYS A 157 8.18 -7.20 -0.97
C LYS A 157 9.43 -6.42 -1.38
N ILE A 158 9.36 -5.09 -1.40
CA ILE A 158 10.51 -4.21 -1.71
C ILE A 158 11.64 -4.42 -0.70
N LEU A 159 11.30 -4.54 0.59
CA LEU A 159 12.25 -4.85 1.67
C LEU A 159 12.89 -6.23 1.48
N ASP A 160 12.08 -7.26 1.25
CA ASP A 160 12.55 -8.64 1.06
C ASP A 160 13.48 -8.77 -0.16
N MET A 161 13.26 -7.97 -1.19
CA MET A 161 14.13 -7.88 -2.38
C MET A 161 15.35 -6.97 -2.19
N ASN A 162 15.49 -6.33 -1.03
CA ASN A 162 16.58 -5.41 -0.70
C ASN A 162 16.76 -4.25 -1.71
N LEU A 163 15.66 -3.69 -2.20
CA LEU A 163 15.65 -2.65 -3.24
C LEU A 163 15.80 -1.23 -2.71
N ILE A 164 15.67 -1.02 -1.41
CA ILE A 164 15.82 0.29 -0.76
C ILE A 164 16.96 0.27 0.25
N ASN A 165 17.54 1.44 0.50
CA ASN A 165 18.60 1.62 1.50
C ASN A 165 17.97 2.07 2.82
N LEU A 166 18.01 1.18 3.81
CA LEU A 166 17.70 1.49 5.21
C LEU A 166 18.95 1.21 6.04
N CYS A 167 19.27 2.11 6.97
CA CYS A 167 20.40 1.89 7.89
C CYS A 167 20.03 0.81 8.89
N SER A 168 20.95 -0.11 9.15
CA SER A 168 20.93 -1.22 10.12
C SER A 168 19.53 -1.82 10.39
N LEU A 169 19.28 -2.97 9.80
CA LEU A 169 18.03 -3.73 9.93
C LEU A 169 17.74 -4.24 11.37
N ASP A 170 18.75 -4.20 12.25
CA ASP A 170 18.65 -4.67 13.64
C ASP A 170 18.00 -3.66 14.60
N LYS A 171 17.66 -2.47 14.09
CA LYS A 171 16.98 -1.42 14.86
C LYS A 171 15.52 -1.33 14.45
N LYS A 172 14.70 -0.79 15.34
CA LYS A 172 13.35 -0.35 14.98
C LYS A 172 13.46 0.79 13.99
N ILE A 173 12.74 0.68 12.91
CA ILE A 173 12.69 1.66 11.83
C ILE A 173 11.22 2.00 11.56
N ILE A 174 10.95 3.28 11.35
CA ILE A 174 9.66 3.74 10.85
C ILE A 174 9.82 4.13 9.39
N VAL A 175 8.99 3.58 8.52
CA VAL A 175 8.88 3.99 7.12
C VAL A 175 7.51 4.61 6.90
N ILE A 176 7.51 5.85 6.46
CA ILE A 176 6.31 6.65 6.19
C ILE A 176 6.09 6.72 4.68
N GLU A 177 4.93 6.27 4.22
CA GLU A 177 4.40 6.66 2.92
C GLU A 177 3.64 7.98 3.10
N ASN A 178 4.27 9.10 2.72
CA ASN A 178 3.68 10.42 2.88
C ASN A 178 2.86 10.79 1.65
N ARG A 179 1.55 10.80 1.78
CA ARG A 179 0.59 11.13 0.72
C ARG A 179 0.05 12.55 0.93
N GLN A 180 -0.83 13.00 0.07
CA GLN A 180 -1.35 14.38 0.12
C GLN A 180 -2.14 14.67 1.40
N GLU A 181 -3.10 13.80 1.74
CA GLU A 181 -4.07 14.02 2.81
C GLU A 181 -3.79 13.17 4.07
N ASP A 182 -3.08 12.08 3.90
CA ASP A 182 -2.83 11.11 4.94
C ASP A 182 -1.41 10.53 4.85
N MET A 183 -1.06 9.67 5.79
CA MET A 183 0.21 8.96 5.81
C MET A 183 -0.03 7.50 6.19
N ILE A 184 0.76 6.60 5.64
CA ILE A 184 0.84 5.22 6.12
C ILE A 184 2.14 5.08 6.91
N LEU A 185 2.01 4.76 8.19
CA LEU A 185 3.16 4.46 9.04
C LEU A 185 3.40 2.97 9.08
N ASN A 186 4.61 2.57 8.76
CA ASN A 186 5.04 1.19 8.82
C ASN A 186 6.19 1.05 9.82
N LYS A 187 5.97 0.32 10.90
CA LYS A 187 7.02 -0.04 11.84
C LYS A 187 7.69 -1.32 11.38
N ILE A 188 9.00 -1.26 11.24
CA ILE A 188 9.83 -2.35 10.73
C ILE A 188 10.79 -2.81 11.83
N TYR A 189 10.91 -4.11 11.98
CA TYR A 189 11.88 -4.75 12.84
C TYR A 189 12.43 -6.00 12.14
N ASN A 190 13.75 -6.19 12.15
CA ASN A 190 14.42 -7.29 11.45
C ASN A 190 13.91 -7.47 10.00
N ASN A 191 13.85 -6.37 9.24
CA ASN A 191 13.36 -6.35 7.86
C ASN A 191 11.90 -6.82 7.67
N LYS A 192 11.10 -6.88 8.74
CA LYS A 192 9.69 -7.24 8.68
C LYS A 192 8.82 -6.09 9.16
N ILE A 193 7.77 -5.80 8.40
CA ILE A 193 6.76 -4.83 8.82
C ILE A 193 5.92 -5.50 9.90
N ILE A 194 6.06 -4.99 11.12
CA ILE A 194 5.33 -5.50 12.28
C ILE A 194 4.01 -4.76 12.51
N GLU A 195 3.95 -3.48 12.17
CA GLU A 195 2.73 -2.67 12.25
C GLU A 195 2.60 -1.82 11.00
N SER A 196 1.37 -1.62 10.54
CA SER A 196 1.05 -0.70 9.46
C SER A 196 -0.32 -0.08 9.71
N TYR A 197 -0.42 1.24 9.71
CA TYR A 197 -1.65 1.96 9.98
C TYR A 197 -1.70 3.30 9.25
N LEU A 198 -2.92 3.70 8.92
CA LEU A 198 -3.22 4.97 8.30
C LEU A 198 -3.33 6.06 9.36
N VAL A 199 -2.84 7.24 9.05
CA VAL A 199 -2.91 8.42 9.89
C VAL A 199 -3.35 9.61 9.07
N ASP A 200 -4.39 10.30 9.51
CA ASP A 200 -4.83 11.54 8.90
C ASP A 200 -3.85 12.68 9.25
N LYS A 201 -3.49 13.48 8.26
CA LYS A 201 -2.56 14.61 8.48
C LYS A 201 -3.16 15.71 9.36
N SER A 202 -4.47 15.77 9.53
CA SER A 202 -5.12 16.70 10.46
C SER A 202 -4.87 16.35 11.92
N GLU A 203 -4.55 15.08 12.23
CA GLU A 203 -4.29 14.57 13.58
C GLU A 203 -2.81 14.60 14.00
N LYS A 204 -2.00 15.38 13.32
CA LYS A 204 -0.52 15.39 13.41
C LYS A 204 0.06 15.50 14.83
N SER A 205 -0.64 16.13 15.76
CA SER A 205 -0.13 16.36 17.12
C SER A 205 0.07 15.10 17.96
N ASN A 206 -0.56 13.99 17.59
CA ASN A 206 -0.54 12.74 18.36
C ASN A 206 0.35 11.63 17.76
N ILE A 207 0.91 11.89 16.57
CA ILE A 207 1.46 10.78 15.74
C ILE A 207 2.85 10.35 16.13
N LEU A 208 3.65 11.25 16.64
CA LEU A 208 5.05 10.99 16.90
C LEU A 208 5.43 11.35 18.34
N SER A 209 4.95 10.57 19.29
CA SER A 209 5.82 10.24 20.42
C SER A 209 6.93 9.28 19.91
N VAL A 210 7.65 9.73 18.88
CA VAL A 210 8.82 9.01 18.41
C VAL A 210 9.85 9.14 19.49
N ASN A 211 10.21 8.04 20.13
CA ASN A 211 11.39 8.01 20.97
C ASN A 211 12.56 8.41 20.07
N ASP A 212 13.42 9.32 20.53
CA ASP A 212 14.57 9.88 19.80
C ASP A 212 15.54 8.84 19.22
N GLU A 213 15.32 7.56 19.47
CA GLU A 213 16.15 6.43 19.03
C GLU A 213 15.67 5.76 17.73
N GLU A 214 14.49 6.12 17.19
CA GLU A 214 13.96 5.46 16.00
C GLU A 214 14.44 6.16 14.71
N ASN A 215 14.97 5.38 13.76
CA ASN A 215 15.31 5.90 12.44
C ASN A 215 14.03 6.05 11.62
N ILE A 216 13.71 7.27 11.21
CA ILE A 216 12.53 7.58 10.40
C ILE A 216 12.96 7.76 8.95
N TYR A 217 12.28 7.06 8.07
CA TYR A 217 12.41 7.18 6.61
C TYR A 217 11.07 7.50 6.00
N TYR A 218 11.07 8.15 4.86
CA TYR A 218 9.85 8.41 4.10
C TYR A 218 10.05 8.24 2.60
N PHE A 219 8.94 8.04 1.92
CA PHE A 219 8.78 8.19 0.48
C PHE A 219 7.43 8.86 0.18
N GLY A 220 7.25 9.36 -1.04
CA GLY A 220 6.07 10.14 -1.41
C GLY A 220 6.36 11.64 -1.35
N ILE A 221 5.46 12.41 -0.78
CA ILE A 221 5.54 13.88 -0.78
C ILE A 221 6.57 14.35 0.24
N ASN A 222 7.49 15.22 -0.21
CA ASN A 222 8.42 15.93 0.68
C ASN A 222 7.79 17.24 1.15
N ASP A 223 7.17 17.23 2.30
CA ASP A 223 6.57 18.42 2.93
C ASP A 223 7.33 18.87 4.19
N ASP A 224 6.90 20.00 4.75
CA ASP A 224 7.55 20.54 5.96
C ASP A 224 7.41 19.64 7.17
N TYR A 225 6.39 18.78 7.20
CA TYR A 225 6.23 17.83 8.28
C TYR A 225 7.35 16.78 8.27
N MET A 226 7.72 16.25 7.10
CA MET A 226 8.85 15.31 6.99
C MET A 226 10.17 15.94 7.40
N LYS A 227 10.38 17.22 7.06
CA LYS A 227 11.56 17.99 7.49
C LYS A 227 11.58 18.19 9.01
N ASN A 228 10.45 18.56 9.60
CA ASN A 228 10.35 18.82 11.04
C ASN A 228 10.65 17.60 11.89
N ILE A 229 10.26 16.41 11.45
CA ILE A 229 10.57 15.15 12.14
C ILE A 229 11.93 14.56 11.73
N GLN A 230 12.72 15.28 10.94
CA GLN A 230 14.03 14.86 10.44
C GLN A 230 14.01 13.50 9.73
N ALA A 231 12.90 13.17 9.05
CA ALA A 231 12.77 11.95 8.30
C ALA A 231 13.74 11.95 7.10
N LYS A 232 14.39 10.82 6.87
CA LYS A 232 15.30 10.62 5.75
C LYS A 232 14.54 10.07 4.55
N GLU A 233 14.74 10.68 3.40
CA GLU A 233 14.15 10.15 2.17
C GLU A 233 14.75 8.79 1.80
N ILE A 234 13.89 7.86 1.40
CA ILE A 234 14.32 6.53 0.96
C ILE A 234 15.04 6.65 -0.38
N SER A 235 16.22 6.05 -0.48
CA SER A 235 16.90 5.88 -1.76
C SER A 235 16.71 4.47 -2.32
N ILE A 236 16.37 4.38 -3.60
CA ILE A 236 16.23 3.12 -4.32
C ILE A 236 17.61 2.66 -4.82
N LYS A 237 18.03 1.44 -4.46
CA LYS A 237 19.38 0.90 -4.77
C LYS A 237 19.69 0.77 -6.24
N ASN A 238 18.71 0.45 -7.04
CA ASN A 238 18.86 0.35 -8.49
C ASN A 238 17.99 1.41 -9.14
N LYS A 239 18.59 2.34 -9.83
CA LYS A 239 17.89 3.26 -10.74
C LYS A 239 17.26 2.50 -11.93
N LEU A 240 16.76 1.32 -11.66
CA LEU A 240 15.94 0.62 -12.59
C LEU A 240 14.67 1.44 -12.64
N LEU A 241 14.39 2.05 -13.79
CA LEU A 241 13.07 1.78 -14.19
C LEU A 241 12.11 2.84 -14.58
N LEU A 242 12.24 4.08 -14.24
CA LEU A 242 11.49 5.10 -14.96
C LEU A 242 12.46 5.97 -15.73
N ASP A 243 12.42 5.80 -17.02
CA ASP A 243 12.90 6.81 -17.95
C ASP A 243 11.66 7.59 -18.35
N SER A 244 11.42 8.72 -17.77
CA SER A 244 10.50 9.68 -18.34
C SER A 244 11.29 10.47 -19.35
N ASN A 245 10.85 10.50 -20.59
CA ASN A 245 11.52 11.21 -21.67
C ASN A 245 11.63 12.73 -21.47
N LYS A 246 11.12 13.25 -20.36
CA LYS A 246 11.18 14.70 -20.09
C LYS A 246 11.09 14.96 -18.60
N GLU A 247 12.02 15.27 -17.85
CA GLU A 247 11.95 15.67 -16.44
C GLU A 247 11.76 14.54 -15.46
N VAL A 248 12.84 14.08 -14.98
CA VAL A 248 12.93 12.90 -14.19
C VAL A 248 13.69 13.16 -12.95
N ILE A 249 13.47 12.37 -12.02
CA ILE A 249 14.42 11.88 -11.03
C ILE A 249 13.86 11.99 -9.61
N ASP A 250 13.17 13.05 -9.23
CA ASP A 250 12.60 13.17 -7.88
C ASP A 250 11.27 12.43 -7.68
N GLU A 251 10.57 12.08 -8.76
CA GLU A 251 9.28 11.38 -8.67
C GLU A 251 9.39 9.85 -8.41
N ASN A 252 10.56 9.25 -8.54
CA ASN A 252 10.70 7.79 -8.38
C ASN A 252 10.29 7.30 -6.98
N ASN A 253 10.63 8.06 -5.96
CA ASN A 253 10.27 7.72 -4.59
C ASN A 253 8.78 7.92 -4.33
N HIS A 254 8.14 8.86 -5.00
CA HIS A 254 6.70 9.11 -4.88
C HIS A 254 5.88 7.89 -5.30
N TYR A 255 6.35 7.11 -6.27
CA TYR A 255 5.63 5.94 -6.80
C TYR A 255 6.21 4.59 -6.35
N LEU A 256 6.89 4.56 -5.20
CA LEU A 256 7.55 3.34 -4.71
C LEU A 256 6.61 2.12 -4.67
N CYS A 257 5.37 2.29 -4.21
CA CYS A 257 4.38 1.21 -4.20
C CYS A 257 3.95 0.78 -5.60
N ALA A 258 3.77 1.72 -6.55
CA ALA A 258 3.47 1.37 -7.93
C ALA A 258 4.57 0.51 -8.55
N TRP A 259 5.82 0.81 -8.23
CA TRP A 259 6.99 0.02 -8.62
C TRP A 259 6.96 -1.39 -8.05
N GLY A 260 6.77 -1.51 -6.76
CA GLY A 260 6.70 -2.80 -6.10
C GLY A 260 5.63 -3.73 -6.65
N MET A 261 4.59 -3.18 -7.32
CA MET A 261 3.56 -3.98 -7.97
C MET A 261 4.04 -4.66 -9.25
N ILE A 262 4.95 -4.05 -9.99
CA ILE A 262 5.35 -4.51 -11.34
C ILE A 262 6.67 -5.29 -11.37
N ILE A 263 7.47 -5.20 -10.32
CA ILE A 263 8.66 -6.04 -10.13
C ILE A 263 8.31 -7.35 -9.46
#